data_f49bfa2a0e7142fc23c2618967ad4661
#
_entry.id   f49bfa2a0e7142fc23c2618967ad4661
#
_cell.length_a   1.000
_cell.length_b   1.000
_cell.length_c   1.000
_cell.angle_alpha   90.00
_cell.angle_beta   90.00
_cell.angle_gamma   90.00
#
_symmetry.space_group_name_H-M   'P 1'
#
loop_
_entity.id
_entity.type
_entity.pdbx_description
1 polymer ?
#
loop_
_entity_poly.entity_id
_entity_poly.type
_entity_poly.pdbx_seq_one_letter_code
_entity_poly.pdbx_strand_id
1 'polypeptide(L)'
;MKIAFQMDPIEDVDINADSTFRLAEEAQNRGHDLYVYTPTDLTFNRGKVAAKVRSISLKRKIGDHVNFGAIEPLNLSKFGVIWLRQDPPFDMGYITNTHLLDLVAKETMIVNNPFWVRNLPEKLLVLEFPDLIPDTLISRDLEEIKEFKREFKDIIIKPLYGNGGAGIFRLNEHDKNLTSLHELFSSVSSEPLIAQAFLPDVKNGDK
;
A
#
# COMPACT_ATOMS: atom_id res chain seq x y z
N MET A 1 6.59 -25.32 -6.15
CA MET A 1 7.22 -24.24 -6.96
C MET A 1 7.82 -23.19 -6.03
N LYS A 2 8.74 -22.36 -6.53
CA LYS A 2 9.26 -21.23 -5.75
C LYS A 2 8.31 -20.05 -5.79
N ILE A 3 7.93 -19.51 -4.64
CA ILE A 3 7.09 -18.33 -4.47
C ILE A 3 7.86 -17.31 -3.65
N ALA A 4 7.94 -16.06 -4.12
CA ALA A 4 8.54 -14.96 -3.39
C ALA A 4 7.50 -13.96 -2.92
N PHE A 5 7.74 -13.36 -1.77
CA PHE A 5 6.96 -12.25 -1.22
C PHE A 5 7.88 -11.02 -1.12
N GLN A 6 7.56 -10.00 -1.92
CA GLN A 6 8.12 -8.67 -1.72
C GLN A 6 7.26 -7.96 -0.68
N MET A 7 7.77 -7.80 0.51
CA MET A 7 7.02 -7.28 1.66
C MET A 7 7.95 -6.60 2.66
N ASP A 8 7.39 -5.93 3.64
CA ASP A 8 8.12 -5.46 4.79
C ASP A 8 8.60 -6.64 5.65
N PRO A 9 9.49 -6.44 6.62
CA PRO A 9 10.09 -7.53 7.38
C PRO A 9 9.02 -8.47 7.97
N ILE A 10 9.02 -9.73 7.54
CA ILE A 10 8.01 -10.72 7.93
C ILE A 10 8.06 -11.03 9.44
N GLU A 11 9.19 -10.80 10.08
CA GLU A 11 9.37 -10.95 11.53
C GLU A 11 8.53 -9.97 12.35
N ASP A 12 8.13 -8.83 11.76
CA ASP A 12 7.41 -7.74 12.44
C ASP A 12 5.90 -7.83 12.26
N VAL A 13 5.38 -8.79 11.45
CA VAL A 13 3.95 -8.88 11.16
C VAL A 13 3.14 -9.44 12.34
N ASP A 14 1.93 -8.94 12.52
CA ASP A 14 0.96 -9.60 13.40
C ASP A 14 0.31 -10.80 12.67
N ILE A 15 0.74 -11.99 13.01
CA ILE A 15 0.28 -13.25 12.40
C ILE A 15 -1.22 -13.50 12.52
N ASN A 16 -1.93 -12.78 13.39
CA ASN A 16 -3.37 -12.90 13.56
C ASN A 16 -4.16 -11.95 12.65
N ALA A 17 -3.53 -10.87 12.19
CA ALA A 17 -4.17 -9.84 11.40
C ALA A 17 -3.59 -9.72 9.97
N ASP A 18 -2.35 -10.13 9.75
CA ASP A 18 -1.67 -9.94 8.48
C ASP A 18 -2.13 -10.94 7.40
N SER A 19 -2.65 -10.42 6.29
CA SER A 19 -3.13 -11.23 5.18
C SER A 19 -2.00 -11.84 4.35
N THR A 20 -0.82 -11.20 4.31
CA THR A 20 0.35 -11.71 3.59
C THR A 20 0.89 -12.95 4.27
N PHE A 21 0.96 -12.92 5.61
CA PHE A 21 1.31 -14.10 6.41
C PHE A 21 0.36 -15.28 6.13
N ARG A 22 -0.95 -15.02 6.06
CA ARG A 22 -1.95 -16.06 5.74
C ARG A 22 -1.78 -16.65 4.35
N LEU A 23 -1.48 -15.82 3.35
CA LEU A 23 -1.19 -16.27 1.99
C LEU A 23 0.08 -17.13 1.95
N ALA A 24 1.12 -16.72 2.67
CA ALA A 24 2.37 -17.46 2.76
C ALA A 24 2.20 -18.81 3.49
N GLU A 25 1.46 -18.84 4.60
CA GLU A 25 1.13 -20.05 5.33
C GLU A 25 0.37 -21.07 4.45
N GLU A 26 -0.63 -20.58 3.68
CA GLU A 26 -1.38 -21.45 2.77
C GLU A 26 -0.50 -21.96 1.61
N ALA A 27 0.39 -21.12 1.07
CA ALA A 27 1.36 -21.55 0.05
C ALA A 27 2.30 -22.62 0.59
N GLN A 28 2.76 -22.49 1.84
CA GLN A 28 3.57 -23.52 2.51
C GLN A 28 2.79 -24.84 2.68
N ASN A 29 1.55 -24.77 3.12
CA ASN A 29 0.69 -25.95 3.30
C ASN A 29 0.46 -26.71 1.99
N ARG A 30 0.50 -26.01 0.86
CA ARG A 30 0.44 -26.61 -0.49
C ARG A 30 1.79 -27.14 -0.99
N GLY A 31 2.83 -27.12 -0.17
CA GLY A 31 4.15 -27.64 -0.51
C GLY A 31 4.96 -26.76 -1.45
N HIS A 32 4.81 -25.46 -1.38
CA HIS A 32 5.62 -24.51 -2.13
C HIS A 32 6.86 -24.08 -1.33
N ASP A 33 7.97 -23.80 -2.04
CA ASP A 33 9.17 -23.22 -1.45
C ASP A 33 8.99 -21.72 -1.33
N LEU A 34 9.02 -21.19 -0.10
CA LEU A 34 8.77 -19.78 0.17
C LEU A 34 10.05 -18.99 0.31
N TYR A 35 10.01 -17.77 -0.21
CA TYR A 35 11.10 -16.80 -0.12
C TYR A 35 10.51 -15.42 0.21
N VAL A 36 11.27 -14.64 0.97
CA VAL A 36 10.96 -13.22 1.22
C VAL A 36 12.13 -12.35 0.83
N TYR A 37 11.82 -11.11 0.47
CA TYR A 37 12.76 -10.02 0.30
C TYR A 37 12.06 -8.68 0.51
N THR A 38 12.80 -7.67 0.91
CA THR A 38 12.27 -6.32 1.04
C THR A 38 12.45 -5.53 -0.27
N PRO A 39 11.70 -4.45 -0.49
CA PRO A 39 11.88 -3.59 -1.67
C PRO A 39 13.31 -3.10 -1.87
N THR A 40 14.06 -2.91 -0.80
CA THR A 40 15.46 -2.45 -0.84
C THR A 40 16.46 -3.52 -1.33
N ASP A 41 16.04 -4.77 -1.40
CA ASP A 41 16.85 -5.88 -1.90
C ASP A 41 16.84 -6.00 -3.43
N LEU A 42 15.93 -5.27 -4.11
CA LEU A 42 15.81 -5.28 -5.56
C LEU A 42 17.04 -4.68 -6.23
N THR A 43 17.48 -5.33 -7.30
CA THR A 43 18.61 -4.89 -8.12
C THR A 43 18.31 -5.15 -9.60
N PHE A 44 18.56 -4.15 -10.44
CA PHE A 44 18.63 -4.34 -11.89
C PHE A 44 20.09 -4.28 -12.34
N ASN A 45 20.54 -5.34 -12.99
CA ASN A 45 21.90 -5.39 -13.54
C ASN A 45 21.92 -6.20 -14.84
N ARG A 46 22.50 -5.63 -15.89
CA ARG A 46 22.70 -6.28 -17.20
C ARG A 46 21.45 -6.96 -17.76
N GLY A 47 20.33 -6.25 -17.71
CA GLY A 47 19.05 -6.73 -18.25
C GLY A 47 18.29 -7.71 -17.33
N LYS A 48 18.78 -7.97 -16.12
CA LYS A 48 18.15 -8.90 -15.17
C LYS A 48 17.73 -8.18 -13.90
N VAL A 49 16.55 -8.52 -13.41
CA VAL A 49 16.08 -8.11 -12.08
C VAL A 49 16.31 -9.25 -11.12
N ALA A 50 17.00 -8.96 -10.04
CA ALA A 50 17.32 -9.91 -8.97
C ALA A 50 16.98 -9.30 -7.61
N ALA A 51 16.88 -10.14 -6.60
CA ALA A 51 16.78 -9.69 -5.21
C ALA A 51 17.66 -10.56 -4.30
N LYS A 52 18.10 -10.00 -3.16
CA LYS A 52 18.66 -10.76 -2.06
C LYS A 52 17.50 -11.39 -1.30
N VAL A 53 17.21 -12.65 -1.61
CA VAL A 53 16.07 -13.36 -1.02
C VAL A 53 16.52 -14.26 0.13
N ARG A 54 15.63 -14.54 1.06
CA ARG A 54 15.79 -15.54 2.10
C ARG A 54 14.69 -16.59 1.96
N SER A 55 15.06 -17.88 1.93
CA SER A 55 14.07 -18.92 2.10
C SER A 55 13.47 -18.87 3.50
N ILE A 56 12.19 -19.19 3.64
CA ILE A 56 11.50 -19.18 4.93
C ILE A 56 10.69 -20.45 5.15
N SER A 57 10.49 -20.77 6.42
CA SER A 57 9.44 -21.69 6.87
C SER A 57 8.64 -21.04 7.99
N LEU A 58 7.31 -21.19 7.95
CA LEU A 58 6.37 -20.53 8.83
C LEU A 58 5.80 -21.48 9.86
N LYS A 59 5.53 -20.96 11.06
CA LYS A 59 4.77 -21.64 12.13
C LYS A 59 3.89 -20.64 12.85
N ARG A 60 2.72 -21.06 13.33
CA ARG A 60 1.80 -20.19 14.07
C ARG A 60 2.20 -20.04 15.53
N LYS A 61 3.25 -19.25 15.79
CA LYS A 61 3.71 -18.93 17.14
C LYS A 61 4.12 -17.46 17.20
N ILE A 62 3.40 -16.66 17.97
CA ILE A 62 3.68 -15.22 18.13
C ILE A 62 5.12 -15.04 18.64
N GLY A 63 5.86 -14.13 17.99
CA GLY A 63 7.25 -13.80 18.30
C GLY A 63 8.28 -14.85 17.86
N ASP A 64 7.83 -15.96 17.26
CA ASP A 64 8.68 -17.03 16.75
C ASP A 64 7.98 -17.72 15.55
N HIS A 65 7.47 -16.92 14.61
CA HIS A 65 6.59 -17.41 13.53
C HIS A 65 7.31 -17.69 12.22
N VAL A 66 8.59 -17.33 12.10
CA VAL A 66 9.38 -17.52 10.89
C VAL A 66 10.77 -18.08 11.21
N ASN A 67 11.19 -19.08 10.45
CA ASN A 67 12.59 -19.51 10.40
C ASN A 67 13.17 -19.10 9.06
N PHE A 68 14.35 -18.52 9.07
CA PHE A 68 15.06 -18.03 7.89
C PHE A 68 16.17 -18.97 7.48
N GLY A 69 16.28 -19.20 6.17
CA GLY A 69 17.46 -19.77 5.54
C GLY A 69 18.53 -18.73 5.22
N ALA A 70 19.51 -19.13 4.43
CA ALA A 70 20.56 -18.24 3.97
C ALA A 70 20.04 -17.15 3.03
N ILE A 71 20.73 -16.01 3.00
CA ILE A 71 20.50 -14.96 2.01
C ILE A 71 21.15 -15.36 0.70
N GLU A 72 20.39 -15.33 -0.40
CA GLU A 72 20.88 -15.68 -1.73
C GLU A 72 20.47 -14.62 -2.76
N PRO A 73 21.36 -14.15 -3.62
CA PRO A 73 21.00 -13.31 -4.75
C PRO A 73 20.37 -14.17 -5.84
N LEU A 74 19.06 -14.06 -6.05
CA LEU A 74 18.35 -14.82 -7.08
C LEU A 74 17.72 -13.89 -8.14
N ASN A 75 17.82 -14.31 -9.41
CA ASN A 75 17.05 -13.69 -10.48
C ASN A 75 15.55 -13.96 -10.25
N LEU A 76 14.75 -12.92 -10.28
CA LEU A 76 13.31 -13.00 -10.01
C LEU A 76 12.54 -13.80 -11.07
N SER A 77 13.06 -13.95 -12.28
CA SER A 77 12.46 -14.82 -13.30
C SER A 77 12.52 -16.32 -12.96
N LYS A 78 13.21 -16.69 -11.89
CA LYS A 78 13.25 -18.09 -11.41
C LYS A 78 12.09 -18.46 -10.49
N PHE A 79 11.27 -17.50 -10.13
CA PHE A 79 10.07 -17.73 -9.31
C PHE A 79 8.86 -17.99 -10.19
N GLY A 80 7.98 -18.89 -9.75
CA GLY A 80 6.69 -19.11 -10.41
C GLY A 80 5.71 -17.97 -10.12
N VAL A 81 5.76 -17.45 -8.88
CA VAL A 81 4.92 -16.33 -8.44
C VAL A 81 5.73 -15.39 -7.56
N ILE A 82 5.50 -14.10 -7.73
CA ILE A 82 5.96 -13.05 -6.81
C ILE A 82 4.71 -12.32 -6.28
N TRP A 83 4.55 -12.30 -4.97
CA TRP A 83 3.56 -11.48 -4.30
C TRP A 83 4.13 -10.09 -4.04
N LEU A 84 3.55 -9.06 -4.67
CA LEU A 84 3.86 -7.65 -4.43
C LEU A 84 3.00 -7.19 -3.25
N ARG A 85 3.57 -7.24 -2.05
CA ARG A 85 2.90 -7.03 -0.78
C ARG A 85 3.61 -6.03 0.14
N GLN A 86 4.49 -5.20 -0.41
CA GLN A 86 5.10 -4.12 0.35
C GLN A 86 4.03 -3.11 0.79
N ASP A 87 4.19 -2.59 1.99
CA ASP A 87 3.33 -1.55 2.54
C ASP A 87 3.72 -0.14 2.02
N PRO A 88 2.86 0.86 2.14
CA PRO A 88 3.24 2.26 1.89
C PRO A 88 4.46 2.69 2.74
N PRO A 89 5.14 3.78 2.35
CA PRO A 89 4.63 4.90 1.57
C PRO A 89 4.58 4.62 0.06
N PHE A 90 3.55 5.14 -0.61
CA PHE A 90 3.43 5.11 -2.07
C PHE A 90 4.20 6.30 -2.66
N ASP A 91 5.50 6.14 -2.72
CA ASP A 91 6.48 7.15 -3.13
C ASP A 91 7.23 6.73 -4.41
N MET A 92 8.22 7.51 -4.82
CA MET A 92 9.03 7.18 -6.00
C MET A 92 9.84 5.89 -5.84
N GLY A 93 10.19 5.49 -4.62
CA GLY A 93 10.81 4.20 -4.33
C GLY A 93 9.84 3.06 -4.65
N TYR A 94 8.60 3.18 -4.16
CA TYR A 94 7.52 2.23 -4.47
C TYR A 94 7.28 2.12 -5.98
N ILE A 95 7.12 3.26 -6.66
CA ILE A 95 6.91 3.33 -8.11
C ILE A 95 8.08 2.68 -8.86
N THR A 96 9.31 2.98 -8.48
CA THR A 96 10.53 2.39 -9.09
C THR A 96 10.52 0.87 -8.96
N ASN A 97 10.18 0.33 -7.80
CA ASN A 97 10.09 -1.11 -7.59
C ASN A 97 9.06 -1.76 -8.50
N THR A 98 7.90 -1.12 -8.70
CA THR A 98 6.89 -1.65 -9.65
C THR A 98 7.39 -1.66 -11.09
N HIS A 99 8.18 -0.65 -11.51
CA HIS A 99 8.80 -0.65 -12.84
C HIS A 99 9.83 -1.77 -13.01
N LEU A 100 10.63 -2.05 -11.98
CA LEU A 100 11.57 -3.17 -12.03
C LEU A 100 10.84 -4.51 -12.11
N LEU A 101 9.75 -4.68 -11.36
CA LEU A 101 8.93 -5.89 -11.41
C LEU A 101 8.26 -6.09 -12.78
N ASP A 102 7.82 -5.02 -13.44
CA ASP A 102 7.25 -5.11 -14.81
C ASP A 102 8.22 -5.78 -15.81
N LEU A 103 9.52 -5.60 -15.64
CA LEU A 103 10.51 -6.24 -16.50
C LEU A 103 10.50 -7.77 -16.35
N VAL A 104 10.07 -8.27 -15.20
CA VAL A 104 10.00 -9.71 -14.88
C VAL A 104 8.61 -10.28 -15.17
N ALA A 105 7.58 -9.45 -15.26
CA ALA A 105 6.18 -9.87 -15.39
C ALA A 105 5.88 -10.69 -16.66
N LYS A 106 6.78 -10.71 -17.64
CA LYS A 106 6.67 -11.56 -18.83
C LYS A 106 7.06 -13.01 -18.57
N GLU A 107 7.89 -13.25 -17.55
CA GLU A 107 8.45 -14.56 -17.23
C GLU A 107 7.89 -15.14 -15.91
N THR A 108 7.42 -14.28 -15.02
CA THR A 108 6.95 -14.63 -13.68
C THR A 108 5.61 -13.98 -13.41
N MET A 109 4.66 -14.72 -12.88
CA MET A 109 3.39 -14.15 -12.42
C MET A 109 3.62 -13.24 -11.22
N ILE A 110 3.17 -11.99 -11.32
CA ILE A 110 3.27 -11.03 -10.20
C ILE A 110 1.88 -10.62 -9.74
N VAL A 111 1.61 -10.77 -8.47
CA VAL A 111 0.32 -10.48 -7.82
C VAL A 111 0.55 -9.49 -6.67
N ASN A 112 -0.04 -8.30 -6.68
CA ASN A 112 -0.83 -7.70 -7.73
C ASN A 112 0.05 -7.26 -8.91
N ASN A 113 -0.57 -7.08 -10.08
CA ASN A 113 0.14 -6.66 -11.28
C ASN A 113 0.81 -5.28 -11.07
N PRO A 114 2.12 -5.13 -11.28
CA PRO A 114 2.86 -3.90 -10.95
C PRO A 114 2.38 -2.67 -11.73
N PHE A 115 1.98 -2.85 -12.98
CA PHE A 115 1.43 -1.77 -13.80
C PHE A 115 0.17 -1.18 -13.15
N TRP A 116 -0.78 -2.03 -12.76
CA TRP A 116 -2.02 -1.57 -12.16
C TRP A 116 -1.83 -1.04 -10.74
N VAL A 117 -0.92 -1.60 -9.97
CA VAL A 117 -0.58 -1.10 -8.62
C VAL A 117 -0.15 0.36 -8.66
N ARG A 118 0.71 0.75 -9.59
CA ARG A 118 1.16 2.16 -9.68
C ARG A 118 0.20 3.09 -10.41
N ASN A 119 -0.60 2.58 -11.38
CA ASN A 119 -1.47 3.42 -12.21
C ASN A 119 -2.90 3.56 -11.67
N LEU A 120 -3.29 2.74 -10.70
CA LEU A 120 -4.61 2.79 -10.07
C LEU A 120 -4.51 2.88 -8.54
N PRO A 121 -3.96 3.99 -8.00
CA PRO A 121 -3.99 4.22 -6.56
C PRO A 121 -5.44 4.22 -6.05
N GLU A 122 -5.69 3.56 -4.93
CA GLU A 122 -7.04 3.27 -4.44
C GLU A 122 -7.97 4.49 -4.34
N LYS A 123 -7.45 5.63 -3.86
CA LYS A 123 -8.24 6.85 -3.69
C LYS A 123 -8.45 7.65 -4.98
N LEU A 124 -7.68 7.36 -6.03
CA LEU A 124 -7.87 7.94 -7.36
C LEU A 124 -8.73 7.05 -8.25
N LEU A 125 -8.58 5.72 -8.14
CA LEU A 125 -9.41 4.77 -8.90
C LEU A 125 -10.91 4.99 -8.63
N VAL A 126 -11.30 5.31 -7.42
CA VAL A 126 -12.71 5.51 -7.06
C VAL A 126 -13.36 6.71 -7.77
N LEU A 127 -12.57 7.64 -8.29
CA LEU A 127 -13.08 8.81 -9.07
C LEU A 127 -13.70 8.41 -10.40
N GLU A 128 -13.37 7.22 -10.92
CA GLU A 128 -14.03 6.64 -12.10
C GLU A 128 -15.47 6.20 -11.80
N PHE A 129 -15.89 6.19 -10.54
CA PHE A 129 -17.20 5.75 -10.07
C PHE A 129 -17.87 6.83 -9.22
N PRO A 130 -18.14 8.03 -9.77
CA PRO A 130 -18.63 9.17 -9.00
C PRO A 130 -19.95 8.89 -8.25
N ASP A 131 -20.80 8.03 -8.81
CA ASP A 131 -22.07 7.65 -8.18
C ASP A 131 -21.93 6.76 -6.95
N LEU A 132 -20.73 6.21 -6.70
CA LEU A 132 -20.44 5.28 -5.59
C LEU A 132 -19.60 5.92 -4.48
N ILE A 133 -19.24 7.17 -4.60
CA ILE A 133 -18.42 7.90 -3.62
C ILE A 133 -19.17 9.13 -3.09
N PRO A 134 -18.86 9.60 -1.88
CA PRO A 134 -19.35 10.89 -1.42
C PRO A 134 -18.77 12.01 -2.28
N ASP A 135 -19.43 13.19 -2.27
CA ASP A 135 -18.87 14.37 -2.90
C ASP A 135 -17.42 14.55 -2.48
N THR A 136 -16.55 14.71 -3.46
CA THR A 136 -15.09 14.62 -3.28
C THR A 136 -14.38 15.77 -3.99
N LEU A 137 -13.51 16.46 -3.28
CA LEU A 137 -12.56 17.43 -3.80
C LEU A 137 -11.14 16.92 -3.58
N ILE A 138 -10.29 17.02 -4.60
CA ILE A 138 -8.84 16.82 -4.48
C ILE A 138 -8.17 18.13 -4.88
N SER A 139 -7.58 18.81 -3.90
CA SER A 139 -6.96 20.11 -4.13
C SER A 139 -5.81 20.38 -3.16
N ARG A 140 -4.94 21.31 -3.55
CA ARG A 140 -3.95 21.98 -2.68
C ARG A 140 -4.39 23.38 -2.28
N ASP A 141 -5.38 23.92 -2.95
CA ASP A 141 -5.83 25.28 -2.72
C ASP A 141 -6.70 25.35 -1.47
N LEU A 142 -6.23 26.12 -0.50
CA LEU A 142 -6.95 26.30 0.77
C LEU A 142 -8.33 26.92 0.57
N GLU A 143 -8.48 27.84 -0.39
CA GLU A 143 -9.76 28.50 -0.63
C GLU A 143 -10.80 27.56 -1.25
N GLU A 144 -10.38 26.70 -2.18
CA GLU A 144 -11.25 25.65 -2.72
C GLU A 144 -11.70 24.68 -1.60
N ILE A 145 -10.80 24.29 -0.70
CA ILE A 145 -11.13 23.41 0.43
C ILE A 145 -12.09 24.13 1.41
N LYS A 146 -11.90 25.43 1.64
CA LYS A 146 -12.82 26.23 2.45
C LYS A 146 -14.22 26.36 1.81
N GLU A 147 -14.27 26.50 0.48
CA GLU A 147 -15.55 26.53 -0.25
C GLU A 147 -16.28 25.20 -0.13
N PHE A 148 -15.58 24.10 -0.36
CA PHE A 148 -16.11 22.76 -0.17
C PHE A 148 -16.65 22.55 1.27
N LYS A 149 -15.90 23.00 2.29
CA LYS A 149 -16.37 22.93 3.68
C LYS A 149 -17.62 23.80 3.92
N ARG A 150 -17.72 24.98 3.30
CA ARG A 150 -18.90 25.85 3.42
C ARG A 150 -20.16 25.21 2.82
N GLU A 151 -19.99 24.50 1.72
CA GLU A 151 -21.08 23.80 1.03
C GLU A 151 -21.57 22.59 1.83
N PHE A 152 -20.66 21.67 2.19
CA PHE A 152 -21.03 20.40 2.83
C PHE A 152 -21.08 20.45 4.35
N LYS A 153 -20.58 21.52 5.00
CA LYS A 153 -20.57 21.79 6.44
C LYS A 153 -19.79 20.80 7.29
N ASP A 154 -19.92 19.52 7.04
CA ASP A 154 -19.26 18.43 7.74
C ASP A 154 -18.46 17.60 6.73
N ILE A 155 -17.14 17.66 6.83
CA ILE A 155 -16.23 17.05 5.84
C ILE A 155 -15.17 16.22 6.53
N ILE A 156 -14.62 15.28 5.76
CA ILE A 156 -13.40 14.56 6.10
C ILE A 156 -12.26 15.13 5.26
N ILE A 157 -11.12 15.43 5.89
CA ILE A 157 -9.86 15.74 5.20
C ILE A 157 -8.84 14.65 5.49
N LYS A 158 -8.12 14.24 4.48
CA LYS A 158 -7.11 13.19 4.60
C LYS A 158 -6.03 13.33 3.52
N PRO A 159 -4.80 12.83 3.73
CA PRO A 159 -3.78 12.74 2.70
C PRO A 159 -4.23 11.82 1.56
N LEU A 160 -3.90 12.18 0.32
CA LEU A 160 -4.28 11.39 -0.86
C LEU A 160 -3.65 10.00 -0.81
N TYR A 161 -2.37 9.90 -0.48
CA TYR A 161 -1.62 8.63 -0.43
C TYR A 161 -1.42 8.07 1.00
N GLY A 162 -2.15 8.60 1.99
CA GLY A 162 -2.13 8.05 3.35
C GLY A 162 -2.79 6.67 3.45
N ASN A 163 -2.39 5.88 4.43
CA ASN A 163 -2.89 4.53 4.70
C ASN A 163 -3.20 4.34 6.19
N GLY A 164 -3.81 3.22 6.54
CA GLY A 164 -4.04 2.83 7.93
C GLY A 164 -4.88 3.79 8.78
N GLY A 165 -5.61 4.72 8.15
CA GLY A 165 -6.41 5.72 8.86
C GLY A 165 -5.62 6.91 9.42
N ALA A 166 -4.29 6.96 9.19
CA ALA A 166 -3.46 8.06 9.64
C ALA A 166 -3.80 9.37 8.90
N GLY A 167 -3.84 10.48 9.63
CA GLY A 167 -4.08 11.80 9.06
C GLY A 167 -5.51 12.05 8.59
N ILE A 168 -6.49 11.27 9.06
CA ILE A 168 -7.91 11.50 8.77
C ILE A 168 -8.51 12.43 9.82
N PHE A 169 -9.03 13.58 9.38
CA PHE A 169 -9.67 14.55 10.24
C PHE A 169 -11.10 14.83 9.79
N ARG A 170 -12.04 14.79 10.73
CA ARG A 170 -13.39 15.30 10.51
C ARG A 170 -13.46 16.75 10.96
N LEU A 171 -14.00 17.60 10.11
CA LEU A 171 -14.20 19.02 10.37
C LEU A 171 -15.69 19.35 10.19
N ASN A 172 -16.35 19.61 11.30
CA ASN A 172 -17.73 20.07 11.27
C ASN A 172 -17.83 21.59 10.97
N GLU A 173 -19.04 22.11 10.83
CA GLU A 173 -19.32 23.51 10.51
C GLU A 173 -18.58 24.50 11.44
N HIS A 174 -18.47 24.18 12.73
CA HIS A 174 -17.91 25.09 13.74
C HIS A 174 -16.40 24.97 13.90
N ASP A 175 -15.77 23.96 13.29
CA ASP A 175 -14.33 23.74 13.37
C ASP A 175 -13.55 24.84 12.63
N LYS A 176 -12.63 25.48 13.36
CA LYS A 176 -11.78 26.57 12.84
C LYS A 176 -10.36 26.11 12.45
N ASN A 177 -10.06 24.81 12.60
CA ASN A 177 -8.71 24.27 12.47
C ASN A 177 -8.30 23.96 11.02
N LEU A 178 -9.17 24.20 10.02
CA LEU A 178 -8.91 23.87 8.63
C LEU A 178 -7.59 24.45 8.12
N THR A 179 -7.35 25.74 8.37
CA THR A 179 -6.12 26.42 7.91
C THR A 179 -4.89 25.78 8.54
N SER A 180 -4.89 25.56 9.86
CA SER A 180 -3.76 24.92 10.56
C SER A 180 -3.49 23.49 10.09
N LEU A 181 -4.54 22.71 9.79
CA LEU A 181 -4.41 21.38 9.23
C LEU A 181 -3.83 21.42 7.81
N HIS A 182 -4.30 22.34 6.98
CA HIS A 182 -3.74 22.53 5.65
C HIS A 182 -2.25 22.91 5.69
N GLU A 183 -1.86 23.82 6.57
CA GLU A 183 -0.45 24.20 6.79
C GLU A 183 0.38 23.00 7.27
N LEU A 184 -0.14 22.21 8.21
CA LEU A 184 0.52 21.01 8.70
C LEU A 184 0.78 20.01 7.57
N PHE A 185 -0.24 19.67 6.78
CA PHE A 185 -0.08 18.76 5.66
C PHE A 185 0.87 19.30 4.58
N SER A 186 0.77 20.58 4.26
CA SER A 186 1.64 21.24 3.28
C SER A 186 3.10 21.31 3.72
N SER A 187 3.36 21.26 5.04
CA SER A 187 4.73 21.25 5.57
C SER A 187 5.42 19.88 5.42
N VAL A 188 4.66 18.79 5.35
CA VAL A 188 5.20 17.41 5.27
C VAL A 188 5.10 16.79 3.89
N SER A 189 4.19 17.27 3.03
CA SER A 189 4.02 16.75 1.67
C SER A 189 3.60 17.85 0.69
N SER A 190 4.08 17.73 -0.54
CA SER A 190 3.64 18.56 -1.67
C SER A 190 2.41 18.00 -2.40
N GLU A 191 1.85 16.92 -1.94
CA GLU A 191 0.71 16.24 -2.56
C GLU A 191 -0.62 16.92 -2.23
N PRO A 192 -1.65 16.80 -3.10
CA PRO A 192 -2.96 17.35 -2.79
C PRO A 192 -3.61 16.62 -1.61
N LEU A 193 -4.51 17.31 -0.94
CA LEU A 193 -5.42 16.72 0.04
C LEU A 193 -6.70 16.26 -0.65
N ILE A 194 -7.32 15.25 -0.07
CA ILE A 194 -8.69 14.85 -0.42
C ILE A 194 -9.65 15.32 0.67
N ALA A 195 -10.64 16.09 0.28
CA ALA A 195 -11.77 16.47 1.11
C ALA A 195 -13.03 15.73 0.62
N GLN A 196 -13.80 15.17 1.54
CA GLN A 196 -15.03 14.44 1.22
C GLN A 196 -16.15 14.85 2.15
N ALA A 197 -17.39 14.91 1.62
CA ALA A 197 -18.57 15.06 2.45
C ALA A 197 -18.62 13.93 3.50
N PHE A 198 -18.90 14.27 4.75
CA PHE A 198 -18.98 13.27 5.81
C PHE A 198 -20.25 12.43 5.67
N LEU A 199 -20.09 11.12 5.72
CA LEU A 199 -21.20 10.17 5.73
C LEU A 199 -21.54 9.78 7.18
N PRO A 200 -22.69 10.21 7.74
CA PRO A 200 -23.07 9.91 9.12
C PRO A 200 -23.15 8.41 9.41
N ASP A 201 -23.57 7.64 8.42
CA ASP A 201 -23.80 6.19 8.54
C ASP A 201 -22.53 5.35 8.52
N VAL A 202 -21.34 5.96 8.36
CA VAL A 202 -20.06 5.24 8.39
C VAL A 202 -19.84 4.43 9.67
N LYS A 203 -20.50 4.83 10.78
CA LYS A 203 -20.45 4.09 12.06
C LYS A 203 -21.26 2.80 12.04
N ASN A 204 -22.21 2.70 11.13
CA ASN A 204 -23.14 1.57 11.00
C ASN A 204 -22.79 0.69 9.80
N GLY A 205 -21.80 1.08 9.01
CA GLY A 205 -21.36 0.35 7.83
C GLY A 205 -20.21 -0.60 8.15
N ASP A 206 -20.12 -1.66 7.37
CA ASP A 206 -18.96 -2.53 7.35
C ASP A 206 -17.78 -1.85 6.66
N LYS A 207 -16.58 -2.23 7.10
CA LYS A 207 -15.33 -1.68 6.61
C LYS A 207 -14.75 -2.61 5.54
#